data_9956c0dc05b5e5b80496e2575a60666f
#
_entry.id   9956c0dc05b5e5b80496e2575a60666f
#
_cell.length_a   1.000
_cell.length_b   1.000
_cell.length_c   1.000
_cell.angle_alpha   90.00
_cell.angle_beta   90.00
_cell.angle_gamma   90.00
#
_symmetry.space_group_name_H-M   'P 1'
#
loop_
_entity.id
_entity.type
_entity.pdbx_description
1 polymer ?
#
loop_
_entity_poly.entity_id
_entity_poly.type
_entity_poly.pdbx_seq_one_letter_code
_entity_poly.pdbx_strand_id
1 'polypeptide(L)'
;MNASLYVFYDGACSLCTRIARLLQKLDWRRRLVLLSFRAPGVIATYGLDPARAEARLQVQVAGRTLEGIAAVEAVAARLPLLWPLWPWIVLVRRLGIGDPIYDWVARHRWVWGRRSTCAGTCAPAMRPAPPGDR
;
A
#
# COMPACT_ATOMS: atom_id res chain seq x y z
N MET A 1 -20.85 -0.39 -1.95
CA MET A 1 -20.01 -1.16 -2.84
C MET A 1 -18.76 -1.57 -2.08
N ASN A 2 -18.58 -2.85 -1.91
CA ASN A 2 -17.59 -3.43 -0.98
C ASN A 2 -16.40 -4.05 -1.72
N ALA A 3 -15.92 -3.40 -2.78
CA ALA A 3 -14.71 -3.86 -3.45
C ALA A 3 -13.53 -3.78 -2.49
N SER A 4 -12.87 -4.90 -2.26
CA SER A 4 -11.65 -4.96 -1.46
C SER A 4 -10.54 -4.13 -2.12
N LEU A 5 -9.79 -3.41 -1.33
CA LEU A 5 -8.64 -2.65 -1.80
C LEU A 5 -7.37 -3.48 -1.59
N TYR A 6 -6.72 -3.84 -2.66
CA TYR A 6 -5.45 -4.56 -2.60
C TYR A 6 -4.31 -3.56 -2.44
N VAL A 7 -3.56 -3.66 -1.37
CA VAL A 7 -2.42 -2.78 -1.05
C VAL A 7 -1.14 -3.57 -1.19
N PHE A 8 -0.28 -3.17 -2.11
CA PHE A 8 1.01 -3.82 -2.34
C PHE A 8 2.12 -3.04 -1.64
N TYR A 9 2.82 -3.69 -0.73
CA TYR A 9 3.89 -3.09 0.05
C TYR A 9 5.21 -3.85 -0.13
N ASP A 10 6.31 -3.17 0.17
CA ASP A 10 7.65 -3.79 0.14
C ASP A 10 7.91 -4.58 1.43
N GLY A 11 7.84 -5.90 1.37
CA GLY A 11 8.12 -6.77 2.50
C GLY A 11 9.57 -6.75 2.98
N ALA A 12 10.50 -6.27 2.16
CA ALA A 12 11.90 -6.10 2.55
C ALA A 12 12.17 -4.76 3.27
N CYS A 13 11.23 -3.82 3.21
CA CYS A 13 11.33 -2.53 3.88
C CYS A 13 10.70 -2.62 5.27
N SER A 14 11.48 -2.39 6.32
CA SER A 14 10.97 -2.45 7.70
C SER A 14 9.90 -1.40 7.98
N LEU A 15 10.06 -0.19 7.43
CA LEU A 15 9.06 0.88 7.55
C LEU A 15 7.76 0.50 6.85
N CYS A 16 7.84 0.02 5.62
CA CYS A 16 6.67 -0.41 4.84
C CYS A 16 5.91 -1.53 5.55
N THR A 17 6.62 -2.50 6.12
CA THR A 17 6.04 -3.59 6.89
C THR A 17 5.35 -3.10 8.16
N ARG A 18 5.94 -2.13 8.86
CA ARG A 18 5.32 -1.52 10.05
C ARG A 18 4.05 -0.76 9.68
N ILE A 19 4.08 0.01 8.61
CA ILE A 19 2.90 0.72 8.10
C ILE A 19 1.81 -0.27 7.69
N ALA A 20 2.17 -1.34 6.98
CA ALA A 20 1.23 -2.39 6.58
C ALA A 20 0.55 -3.05 7.80
N ARG A 21 1.31 -3.36 8.84
CA ARG A 21 0.77 -3.90 10.09
C ARG A 21 -0.15 -2.90 10.81
N LEU A 22 0.22 -1.62 10.80
CA LEU A 22 -0.63 -0.56 11.36
C LEU A 22 -1.94 -0.45 10.59
N LEU A 23 -1.89 -0.40 9.27
CA LEU A 23 -3.08 -0.37 8.42
C LEU A 23 -3.98 -1.59 8.67
N GLN A 24 -3.39 -2.76 8.84
CA GLN A 24 -4.14 -3.97 9.16
C GLN A 24 -4.86 -3.89 10.52
N LYS A 25 -4.22 -3.27 11.53
CA LYS A 25 -4.86 -3.03 12.84
C LYS A 25 -5.97 -2.00 12.76
N LEU A 26 -5.81 -0.97 11.94
CA LEU A 26 -6.82 0.08 11.73
C LEU A 26 -7.98 -0.39 10.87
N ASP A 27 -7.78 -1.42 10.06
CA ASP A 27 -8.79 -1.99 9.16
C ASP A 27 -9.72 -2.98 9.90
N TRP A 28 -10.43 -2.49 10.88
CA TRP A 28 -11.40 -3.29 11.62
C TRP A 28 -12.59 -3.76 10.77
N ARG A 29 -12.84 -3.09 9.63
CA ARG A 29 -13.88 -3.47 8.66
C ARG A 29 -13.42 -4.48 7.62
N ARG A 30 -12.15 -4.87 7.66
CA ARG A 30 -11.53 -5.84 6.74
C ARG A 30 -11.73 -5.50 5.26
N ARG A 31 -11.53 -4.23 4.90
CA ARG A 31 -11.64 -3.74 3.53
C ARG A 31 -10.32 -3.71 2.78
N LEU A 32 -9.20 -3.87 3.50
CA LEU A 32 -7.86 -3.87 2.92
C LEU A 32 -7.34 -5.30 2.82
N VAL A 33 -6.75 -5.62 1.68
CA VAL A 33 -5.95 -6.83 1.48
C VAL A 33 -4.51 -6.41 1.30
N LEU A 34 -3.68 -6.68 2.29
CA LEU A 34 -2.28 -6.28 2.31
C LEU A 34 -1.43 -7.43 1.75
N LEU A 35 -0.73 -7.18 0.66
CA LEU A 35 0.12 -8.14 -0.01
C LEU A 35 1.52 -7.58 -0.20
N SER A 36 2.54 -8.39 0.10
CA SER A 36 3.91 -8.05 -0.27
C SER A 36 4.11 -8.35 -1.75
N PHE A 37 4.52 -7.37 -2.54
CA PHE A 37 4.83 -7.62 -3.96
C PHE A 37 6.09 -8.51 -4.14
N ARG A 38 6.87 -8.70 -3.07
CA ARG A 38 8.01 -9.64 -3.07
C ARG A 38 7.60 -11.08 -2.83
N ALA A 39 6.33 -11.33 -2.46
CA ALA A 39 5.82 -12.69 -2.32
C ALA A 39 5.76 -13.38 -3.70
N PRO A 40 6.07 -14.69 -3.78
CA PRO A 40 6.07 -15.41 -5.05
C PRO A 40 4.72 -15.32 -5.76
N GLY A 41 4.73 -14.97 -7.05
CA GLY A 41 3.56 -14.92 -7.91
C GLY A 41 2.69 -13.67 -7.80
N VAL A 42 2.89 -12.78 -6.82
CA VAL A 42 2.06 -11.57 -6.65
C VAL A 42 2.20 -10.63 -7.85
N ILE A 43 3.42 -10.35 -8.28
CA ILE A 43 3.68 -9.49 -9.44
C ILE A 43 3.01 -10.03 -10.69
N ALA A 44 3.16 -11.32 -10.97
CA ALA A 44 2.56 -11.96 -12.14
C ALA A 44 1.02 -12.01 -12.05
N THR A 45 0.48 -12.33 -10.89
CA THR A 45 -0.97 -12.48 -10.68
C THR A 45 -1.71 -11.15 -10.83
N TYR A 46 -1.13 -10.05 -10.33
CA TYR A 46 -1.75 -8.73 -10.34
C TYR A 46 -1.24 -7.80 -11.44
N GLY A 47 -0.31 -8.26 -12.27
CA GLY A 47 0.25 -7.48 -13.38
C GLY A 47 1.00 -6.23 -12.93
N LEU A 48 1.75 -6.32 -11.84
CA LEU A 48 2.51 -5.21 -11.29
C LEU A 48 3.83 -5.01 -12.04
N ASP A 49 4.27 -3.75 -12.14
CA ASP A 49 5.62 -3.41 -12.56
C ASP A 49 6.54 -3.43 -11.33
N PRO A 50 7.57 -4.32 -11.28
CA PRO A 50 8.46 -4.42 -10.13
C PRO A 50 9.18 -3.12 -9.79
N ALA A 51 9.63 -2.37 -10.80
CA ALA A 51 10.34 -1.10 -10.59
C ALA A 51 9.43 -0.04 -9.98
N ARG A 52 8.18 0.06 -10.44
CA ARG A 52 7.19 0.97 -9.88
C ARG A 52 6.73 0.57 -8.49
N ALA A 53 6.56 -0.72 -8.24
CA ALA A 53 6.21 -1.24 -6.92
C ALA A 53 7.29 -0.96 -5.88
N GLU A 54 8.58 -1.00 -6.27
CA GLU A 54 9.68 -0.58 -5.40
C GLU A 54 9.71 0.93 -5.15
N ALA A 55 9.41 1.73 -6.18
CA ALA A 55 9.49 3.18 -6.09
C ALA A 55 8.32 3.79 -5.32
N ARG A 56 7.11 3.27 -5.50
CA ARG A 56 5.88 3.85 -4.98
C ARG A 56 4.92 2.80 -4.44
N LEU A 57 4.15 3.19 -3.42
CA LEU A 57 3.02 2.40 -2.95
C LEU A 57 2.03 2.20 -4.10
N GLN A 58 1.65 0.96 -4.35
CA GLN A 58 0.63 0.62 -5.32
C GLN A 58 -0.58 0.00 -4.64
N VAL A 59 -1.76 0.37 -5.10
CA VAL A 59 -3.02 -0.25 -4.71
C VAL A 59 -3.85 -0.58 -5.94
N GLN A 60 -4.61 -1.65 -5.86
CA GLN A 60 -5.59 -2.00 -6.88
C GLN A 60 -7.00 -2.02 -6.30
N VAL A 61 -7.91 -1.40 -7.03
CA VAL A 61 -9.33 -1.42 -6.74
C VAL A 61 -10.12 -1.52 -8.03
N ALA A 62 -11.03 -2.48 -8.10
CA ALA A 62 -11.87 -2.71 -9.29
C ALA A 62 -11.08 -2.76 -10.61
N GLY A 63 -9.93 -3.42 -10.60
CA GLY A 63 -9.06 -3.57 -11.78
C GLY A 63 -8.21 -2.34 -12.13
N ARG A 64 -8.30 -1.26 -11.34
CA ARG A 64 -7.47 -0.06 -11.53
C ARG A 64 -6.31 -0.05 -10.55
N THR A 65 -5.13 0.26 -11.05
CA THR A 65 -3.93 0.46 -10.24
C THR A 65 -3.75 1.95 -9.95
N LEU A 66 -3.63 2.29 -8.67
CA LEU A 66 -3.33 3.64 -8.18
C LEU A 66 -1.95 3.64 -7.54
N GLU A 67 -1.23 4.76 -7.69
CA GLU A 67 0.13 4.92 -7.19
C GLU A 67 0.29 6.23 -6.41
N GLY A 68 1.28 6.24 -5.51
CA GLY A 68 1.67 7.45 -4.80
C GLY A 68 0.57 8.01 -3.91
N ILE A 69 0.31 9.31 -4.03
CA ILE A 69 -0.68 10.00 -3.19
C ILE A 69 -2.11 9.54 -3.47
N ALA A 70 -2.42 9.13 -4.71
CA ALA A 70 -3.73 8.58 -5.05
C ALA A 70 -3.98 7.25 -4.35
N ALA A 71 -2.94 6.44 -4.19
CA ALA A 71 -3.00 5.20 -3.41
C ALA A 71 -3.26 5.49 -1.93
N VAL A 72 -2.57 6.47 -1.36
CA VAL A 72 -2.76 6.92 0.03
C VAL A 72 -4.19 7.41 0.26
N GLU A 73 -4.73 8.21 -0.65
CA GLU A 73 -6.12 8.68 -0.60
C GLU A 73 -7.11 7.52 -0.61
N ALA A 74 -6.92 6.55 -1.50
CA ALA A 74 -7.79 5.37 -1.60
C ALA A 74 -7.78 4.53 -0.32
N VAL A 75 -6.62 4.37 0.31
CA VAL A 75 -6.48 3.69 1.60
C VAL A 75 -7.18 4.48 2.71
N ALA A 76 -6.94 5.79 2.78
CA ALA A 76 -7.54 6.65 3.81
C ALA A 76 -9.07 6.68 3.71
N ALA A 77 -9.62 6.67 2.50
CA ALA A 77 -11.06 6.62 2.27
C ALA A 77 -11.72 5.32 2.81
N ARG A 78 -10.95 4.23 2.90
CA ARG A 78 -11.45 2.94 3.40
C ARG A 78 -11.35 2.79 4.91
N LEU A 79 -10.52 3.58 5.57
CA LEU A 79 -10.28 3.51 7.00
C LEU A 79 -11.04 4.63 7.72
N PRO A 80 -12.13 4.31 8.48
CA PRO A 80 -12.92 5.34 9.17
C PRO A 80 -12.10 6.19 10.14
N LEU A 81 -11.04 5.60 10.70
CA LEU A 81 -10.15 6.31 11.63
C LEU A 81 -9.31 7.41 10.94
N LEU A 82 -9.11 7.29 9.62
CA LEU A 82 -8.40 8.27 8.81
C LEU A 82 -9.35 9.28 8.13
N TRP A 83 -10.66 9.17 8.29
CA TRP A 83 -11.62 10.10 7.69
C TRP A 83 -11.41 11.57 8.05
N PRO A 84 -11.05 11.94 9.29
CA PRO A 84 -10.71 13.33 9.58
C PRO A 84 -9.47 13.82 8.83
N LEU A 85 -8.56 12.92 8.46
CA LEU A 85 -7.37 13.25 7.67
C LEU A 85 -7.63 13.24 6.16
N TRP A 86 -8.67 12.53 5.71
CA TRP A 86 -8.99 12.35 4.30
C TRP A 86 -9.18 13.68 3.53
N PRO A 87 -9.92 14.69 4.02
CA PRO A 87 -10.07 15.97 3.31
C PRO A 87 -8.75 16.70 3.11
N TRP A 88 -7.81 16.58 4.06
CA TRP A 88 -6.47 17.14 3.92
C TRP A 88 -5.66 16.44 2.83
N ILE A 89 -5.75 15.13 2.75
CA ILE A 89 -5.09 14.35 1.69
C ILE A 89 -5.66 14.73 0.32
N VAL A 90 -6.97 14.86 0.19
CA VAL A 90 -7.63 15.31 -1.04
C VAL A 90 -7.21 16.72 -1.42
N LEU A 91 -7.15 17.63 -0.45
CA LEU A 91 -6.71 19.01 -0.68
C LEU A 91 -5.27 19.06 -1.18
N VAL A 92 -4.34 18.37 -0.51
CA VAL A 92 -2.92 18.31 -0.89
C VAL A 92 -2.75 17.73 -2.30
N ARG A 93 -3.54 16.70 -2.63
CA ARG A 93 -3.54 16.14 -3.98
C ARG A 93 -4.06 17.13 -5.02
N ARG A 94 -5.15 17.84 -4.75
CA ARG A 94 -5.74 18.83 -5.68
C ARG A 94 -4.84 20.04 -5.92
N LEU A 95 -4.07 20.42 -4.92
CA LEU A 95 -3.07 21.48 -5.04
C LEU A 95 -1.83 21.07 -5.85
N GLY A 96 -1.72 19.79 -6.23
CA GLY A 96 -0.60 19.24 -6.97
C GLY A 96 0.69 19.08 -6.18
N ILE A 97 0.66 19.32 -4.87
CA ILE A 97 1.83 19.19 -3.98
C ILE A 97 1.95 17.79 -3.34
N GLY A 98 0.94 16.96 -3.53
CA GLY A 98 0.90 15.62 -2.94
C GLY A 98 1.98 14.68 -3.47
N ASP A 99 2.17 14.64 -4.78
CA ASP A 99 3.18 13.79 -5.39
C ASP A 99 4.61 14.19 -5.04
N PRO A 100 5.01 15.50 -5.08
CA PRO A 100 6.33 15.90 -4.59
C PRO A 100 6.58 15.55 -3.14
N ILE A 101 5.60 15.75 -2.26
CA ILE A 101 5.71 15.37 -0.83
C ILE A 101 5.85 13.85 -0.70
N TYR A 102 5.02 13.10 -1.42
CA TYR A 102 5.10 11.64 -1.42
C TYR A 102 6.47 11.15 -1.90
N ASP A 103 6.98 11.69 -3.00
CA ASP A 103 8.28 11.32 -3.55
C ASP A 103 9.43 11.68 -2.60
N TRP A 104 9.32 12.81 -1.90
CA TRP A 104 10.28 13.18 -0.87
C TRP A 104 10.31 12.17 0.27
N VAL A 105 9.16 11.81 0.81
CA VAL A 105 9.03 10.78 1.86
C VAL A 105 9.52 9.42 1.35
N ALA A 106 9.14 9.04 0.13
CA ALA A 106 9.54 7.78 -0.47
C ALA A 106 11.06 7.65 -0.66
N ARG A 107 11.73 8.76 -1.00
CA ARG A 107 13.20 8.80 -1.10
C ARG A 107 13.88 8.71 0.26
N HIS A 108 13.27 9.29 1.30
CA HIS A 108 13.82 9.29 2.65
C HIS A 108 13.44 8.05 3.48
N ARG A 109 12.56 7.20 2.99
CA ARG A 109 12.16 5.96 3.68
C ARG A 109 13.34 5.01 3.97
N TRP A 110 14.38 5.10 3.16
CA TRP A 110 15.63 4.33 3.34
C TRP A 110 16.42 4.74 4.56
N VAL A 111 16.33 6.01 4.95
CA VAL A 111 16.97 6.53 6.14
C VAL A 111 16.22 6.07 7.39
N TRP A 112 14.90 5.92 7.29
CA TRP A 112 14.03 5.59 8.41
C TRP A 112 13.73 4.09 8.52
N GLY A 113 14.01 3.32 7.49
CA GLY A 113 13.79 1.88 7.44
C GLY A 113 15.00 1.13 6.93
N ARG A 114 15.58 0.24 7.73
CA ARG A 114 16.62 -0.68 7.24
C ARG A 114 16.00 -1.70 6.29
N ARG A 115 16.59 -1.87 5.12
CA ARG A 115 16.33 -3.06 4.31
C ARG A 115 16.81 -4.29 5.06
N SER A 116 15.90 -5.13 5.44
CA SER A 116 16.27 -6.49 5.81
C SER A 116 16.54 -7.27 4.52
N THR A 117 17.75 -7.75 4.35
CA THR A 117 18.08 -8.75 3.34
C THR A 117 17.34 -10.03 3.71
N CYS A 118 16.14 -10.18 3.20
CA CYS A 118 15.43 -11.43 3.37
C CYS A 118 15.79 -12.38 2.25
N ALA A 119 16.60 -13.36 2.56
CA ALA A 119 16.71 -14.59 1.77
C ALA A 119 15.52 -15.47 2.17
N GLY A 120 14.42 -15.46 1.40
CA GLY A 120 13.24 -16.24 1.68
C GLY A 120 12.04 -15.42 2.15
N THR A 121 11.03 -16.04 2.68
CA THR A 121 9.74 -15.48 3.11
C THR A 121 9.86 -14.29 4.05
N CYS A 122 9.91 -13.09 3.52
CA CYS A 122 10.14 -11.85 4.27
C CYS A 122 8.94 -11.31 5.03
N ALA A 123 7.76 -11.78 4.77
CA ALA A 123 6.58 -11.42 5.55
C ALA A 123 5.64 -12.61 5.64
N PRO A 124 5.09 -12.91 6.81
CA PRO A 124 3.96 -13.82 6.88
C PRO A 124 2.86 -13.26 5.99
N ALA A 125 2.26 -14.11 5.17
CA ALA A 125 1.11 -13.76 4.36
C ALA A 125 0.05 -13.13 5.27
N MET A 126 -0.10 -11.81 5.19
CA MET A 126 -1.13 -11.12 5.94
C MET A 126 -2.44 -11.34 5.22
N ARG A 127 -3.20 -12.29 5.68
CA ARG A 127 -4.50 -12.75 5.18
C ARG A 127 -4.50 -13.30 3.74
N PRO A 128 -5.03 -14.49 3.55
CA PRO A 128 -5.39 -14.94 2.22
C PRO A 128 -6.47 -14.02 1.64
N ALA A 129 -6.37 -13.76 0.34
CA ALA A 129 -7.43 -13.05 -0.37
C ALA A 129 -8.75 -13.81 -0.18
N PRO A 130 -9.87 -13.11 0.06
CA PRO A 130 -11.16 -13.76 0.16
C PRO A 130 -11.47 -14.50 -1.14
N PRO A 131 -11.98 -15.73 -1.07
CA PRO A 131 -12.33 -16.47 -2.27
C PRO A 131 -13.46 -15.72 -3.02
N GLY A 132 -13.22 -15.35 -4.26
CA GLY A 132 -14.23 -14.77 -5.14
C GLY A 132 -13.97 -13.39 -5.74
N ASP A 133 -12.95 -12.68 -5.31
CA ASP A 133 -12.61 -11.35 -5.86
C ASP A 133 -11.58 -11.46 -7.00
N ARG A 134 -11.97 -12.11 -8.07
CA ARG A 134 -11.20 -12.11 -9.32
C ARG A 134 -11.83 -11.21 -10.36
#